data_2687353418d8e8ef650b26f2f4e8abbb
#
_entry.id   2687353418d8e8ef650b26f2f4e8abbb
#
_cell.length_a   1.000
_cell.length_b   1.000
_cell.length_c   1.000
_cell.angle_alpha   90.00
_cell.angle_beta   90.00
_cell.angle_gamma   90.00
#
_symmetry.space_group_name_H-M   'P 1'
#
loop_
_entity.id
_entity.type
_entity.pdbx_description
1 polymer ?
#
loop_
_entity_poly.entity_id
_entity_poly.type
_entity_poly.pdbx_seq_one_letter_code
_entity_poly.pdbx_strand_id
1 'polypeptide(L)'
;MSLVIDLFFSFRSPYSYLVTPGALEIKAHYDVDIQLRPVLPLAVRQRDFFDPDNLKRGIYILKDWPRRAEMMGLPHAWPKPDPIVTDMDTFQASEEQPYIYRLVHLGVEANRRGHGLEYAAEVSRLIFGGTEHWDQGDHLTQAADRAGLDLASMDAAIAADPESYEKEVELNQTNLEVCGHWGVPTFNINGEPFFGHDRVDSVCFELDKLGLRRP
;
A
#
# COMPACT_ATOMS: atom_id res chain seq x y z
N MET A 1 -16.81 -2.88 20.54
CA MET A 1 -16.47 -2.80 19.11
C MET A 1 -15.05 -2.29 19.04
N SER A 2 -14.16 -2.97 18.32
CA SER A 2 -12.80 -2.48 18.09
C SER A 2 -12.82 -1.18 17.28
N LEU A 3 -11.85 -0.30 17.52
CA LEU A 3 -11.70 0.92 16.74
C LEU A 3 -11.27 0.54 15.31
N VAL A 4 -11.97 1.10 14.31
CA VAL A 4 -11.57 0.95 12.91
C VAL A 4 -10.53 2.02 12.55
N ILE A 5 -9.42 1.59 11.96
CA ILE A 5 -8.36 2.46 11.44
C ILE A 5 -8.22 2.19 9.94
N ASP A 6 -8.38 3.22 9.11
CA ASP A 6 -8.04 3.09 7.70
C ASP A 6 -6.53 3.23 7.50
N LEU A 7 -5.94 2.34 6.72
CA LEU A 7 -4.57 2.45 6.22
C LEU A 7 -4.60 2.66 4.71
N PHE A 8 -4.46 3.92 4.28
CA PHE A 8 -4.31 4.24 2.86
C PHE A 8 -2.93 3.79 2.38
N PHE A 9 -2.93 3.02 1.30
CA PHE A 9 -1.78 2.23 0.88
C PHE A 9 -1.63 2.22 -0.65
N SER A 10 -0.39 2.21 -1.14
CA SER A 10 -0.12 1.99 -2.55
C SER A 10 0.96 0.92 -2.74
N PHE A 11 0.69 -0.06 -3.59
CA PHE A 11 1.63 -1.15 -3.91
C PHE A 11 2.87 -0.68 -4.70
N ARG A 12 2.90 0.56 -5.16
CA ARG A 12 4.09 1.16 -5.77
C ARG A 12 4.85 2.08 -4.82
N SER A 13 4.38 2.28 -3.60
CA SER A 13 5.06 3.14 -2.62
C SER A 13 6.03 2.34 -1.74
N PRO A 14 7.35 2.61 -1.82
CA PRO A 14 8.30 1.96 -0.93
C PRO A 14 8.03 2.29 0.55
N TYR A 15 7.53 3.48 0.88
CA TYR A 15 7.15 3.82 2.25
C TYR A 15 5.90 3.05 2.73
N SER A 16 4.99 2.67 1.80
CA SER A 16 3.91 1.75 2.13
C SER A 16 4.44 0.34 2.47
N TYR A 17 5.49 -0.12 1.78
CA TYR A 17 6.19 -1.34 2.20
C TYR A 17 6.76 -1.21 3.61
N LEU A 18 7.47 -0.11 3.89
CA LEU A 18 8.13 0.09 5.18
C LEU A 18 7.16 0.22 6.37
N VAL A 19 5.89 0.59 6.14
CA VAL A 19 4.91 0.71 7.23
C VAL A 19 4.37 -0.65 7.66
N THR A 20 4.44 -1.68 6.81
CA THR A 20 3.75 -2.97 7.04
C THR A 20 4.16 -3.68 8.33
N PRO A 21 5.45 -3.76 8.73
CA PRO A 21 5.80 -4.39 10.01
C PRO A 21 5.16 -3.67 11.20
N GLY A 22 5.23 -2.33 11.23
CA GLY A 22 4.63 -1.55 12.31
C GLY A 22 3.10 -1.64 12.35
N ALA A 23 2.46 -1.71 11.19
CA ALA A 23 1.01 -1.88 11.12
C ALA A 23 0.58 -3.27 11.64
N LEU A 24 1.34 -4.33 11.33
CA LEU A 24 1.11 -5.66 11.88
C LEU A 24 1.31 -5.70 13.41
N GLU A 25 2.32 -5.01 13.94
CA GLU A 25 2.53 -4.85 15.38
C GLU A 25 1.36 -4.13 16.06
N ILE A 26 0.83 -3.06 15.43
CA ILE A 26 -0.36 -2.37 15.92
C ILE A 26 -1.55 -3.35 15.96
N LYS A 27 -1.81 -4.09 14.89
CA LYS A 27 -2.88 -5.09 14.82
C LYS A 27 -2.74 -6.16 15.90
N ALA A 28 -1.51 -6.58 16.23
CA ALA A 28 -1.24 -7.59 17.23
C ALA A 28 -1.44 -7.09 18.68
N HIS A 29 -1.08 -5.84 18.98
CA HIS A 29 -0.99 -5.35 20.34
C HIS A 29 -2.12 -4.39 20.76
N TYR A 30 -2.99 -3.99 19.84
CA TYR A 30 -4.09 -3.06 20.11
C TYR A 30 -5.45 -3.66 19.74
N ASP A 31 -6.51 -3.23 20.42
CA ASP A 31 -7.90 -3.60 20.08
C ASP A 31 -8.43 -2.71 18.96
N VAL A 32 -7.89 -2.94 17.78
CA VAL A 32 -8.20 -2.18 16.56
C VAL A 32 -8.45 -3.12 15.39
N ASP A 33 -9.20 -2.64 14.43
CA ASP A 33 -9.41 -3.26 13.12
C ASP A 33 -8.79 -2.37 12.03
N ILE A 34 -7.67 -2.80 11.45
CA ILE A 34 -6.98 -2.04 10.40
C ILE A 34 -7.56 -2.44 9.05
N GLN A 35 -8.26 -1.50 8.44
CA GLN A 35 -8.82 -1.64 7.10
C GLN A 35 -7.84 -1.11 6.06
N LEU A 36 -7.38 -1.98 5.18
CA LEU A 36 -6.54 -1.57 4.06
C LEU A 36 -7.37 -0.77 3.04
N ARG A 37 -6.87 0.41 2.65
CA ARG A 37 -7.47 1.28 1.65
C ARG A 37 -6.52 1.48 0.48
N PRO A 38 -6.48 0.54 -0.48
CA PRO A 38 -5.62 0.67 -1.65
C PRO A 38 -5.99 1.89 -2.47
N VAL A 39 -4.97 2.64 -2.90
CA VAL A 39 -5.09 3.77 -3.82
C VAL A 39 -4.09 3.64 -4.96
N LEU A 40 -4.39 4.22 -6.10
CA LEU A 40 -3.44 4.30 -7.20
C LEU A 40 -2.24 5.19 -6.84
N PRO A 41 -1.04 4.91 -7.36
CA PRO A 41 0.13 5.76 -7.16
C PRO A 41 -0.10 7.18 -7.66
N LEU A 42 0.55 8.15 -7.00
CA LEU A 42 0.49 9.55 -7.44
C LEU A 42 0.91 9.73 -8.91
N ALA A 43 1.90 8.96 -9.36
CA ALA A 43 2.36 8.98 -10.75
C ALA A 43 1.27 8.61 -11.78
N VAL A 44 0.25 7.84 -11.38
CA VAL A 44 -0.91 7.49 -12.22
C VAL A 44 -2.03 8.51 -12.06
N ARG A 45 -2.22 9.04 -10.83
CA ARG A 45 -3.30 9.99 -10.51
C ARG A 45 -3.01 11.44 -10.93
N GLN A 46 -1.70 11.82 -10.98
CA GLN A 46 -1.25 13.19 -11.22
C GLN A 46 -0.32 13.20 -12.42
N ARG A 47 -0.74 13.85 -13.51
CA ARG A 47 0.04 13.93 -14.75
C ARG A 47 1.36 14.68 -14.59
N ASP A 48 1.43 15.65 -13.67
CA ASP A 48 2.60 16.47 -13.38
C ASP A 48 3.58 15.82 -12.37
N PHE A 49 3.32 14.57 -11.95
CA PHE A 49 4.16 13.89 -10.94
C PHE A 49 5.63 13.83 -11.33
N PHE A 50 5.92 13.61 -12.61
CA PHE A 50 7.29 13.53 -13.15
C PHE A 50 7.82 14.86 -13.70
N ASP A 51 7.10 15.96 -13.55
CA ASP A 51 7.58 17.26 -13.97
C ASP A 51 8.86 17.65 -13.23
N PRO A 52 9.76 18.44 -13.87
CA PRO A 52 11.05 18.83 -13.28
C PRO A 52 10.96 19.42 -11.88
N ASP A 53 9.90 20.15 -11.57
CA ASP A 53 9.67 20.75 -10.26
C ASP A 53 9.34 19.69 -9.17
N ASN A 54 8.76 18.56 -9.58
CA ASN A 54 8.42 17.44 -8.71
C ASN A 54 9.52 16.37 -8.63
N LEU A 55 10.50 16.38 -9.55
CA LEU A 55 11.60 15.41 -9.61
C LEU A 55 12.40 15.31 -8.31
N LYS A 56 12.52 16.40 -7.55
CA LYS A 56 13.22 16.42 -6.25
C LYS A 56 12.60 15.44 -5.26
N ARG A 57 11.28 15.25 -5.28
CA ARG A 57 10.57 14.28 -4.44
C ARG A 57 10.96 12.85 -4.81
N GLY A 58 10.93 12.53 -6.10
CA GLY A 58 11.32 11.21 -6.61
C GLY A 58 12.76 10.87 -6.28
N ILE A 59 13.69 11.82 -6.52
CA ILE A 59 15.12 11.64 -6.21
C ILE A 59 15.33 11.44 -4.70
N TYR A 60 14.60 12.17 -3.85
CA TYR A 60 14.69 11.98 -2.41
C TYR A 60 14.20 10.59 -2.01
N ILE A 61 13.04 10.15 -2.51
CA ILE A 61 12.50 8.83 -2.24
C ILE A 61 13.50 7.75 -2.60
N LEU A 62 14.11 7.81 -3.81
CA LEU A 62 15.09 6.84 -4.28
C LEU A 62 16.34 6.73 -3.38
N LYS A 63 16.68 7.80 -2.66
CA LYS A 63 17.82 7.83 -1.74
C LYS A 63 17.46 7.45 -0.32
N ASP A 64 16.23 7.79 0.11
CA ASP A 64 15.84 7.70 1.50
C ASP A 64 15.25 6.34 1.88
N TRP A 65 14.36 5.81 1.06
CA TRP A 65 13.69 4.55 1.40
C TRP A 65 14.66 3.36 1.59
N PRO A 66 15.77 3.21 0.81
CA PRO A 66 16.71 2.12 1.05
C PRO A 66 17.42 2.26 2.40
N ARG A 67 17.77 3.50 2.81
CA ARG A 67 18.36 3.77 4.13
C ARG A 67 17.41 3.39 5.25
N ARG A 68 16.11 3.70 5.07
CA ARG A 68 15.08 3.33 6.04
C ARG A 68 14.88 1.83 6.10
N ALA A 69 14.83 1.15 4.95
CA ALA A 69 14.74 -0.31 4.89
C ALA A 69 15.95 -0.97 5.59
N GLU A 70 17.17 -0.49 5.31
CA GLU A 70 18.40 -0.97 5.95
C GLU A 70 18.35 -0.77 7.49
N MET A 71 17.95 0.42 7.96
CA MET A 71 17.75 0.71 9.38
C MET A 71 16.76 -0.25 10.04
N MET A 72 15.71 -0.64 9.33
CA MET A 72 14.67 -1.54 9.81
C MET A 72 15.03 -3.03 9.63
N GLY A 73 16.18 -3.34 9.02
CA GLY A 73 16.58 -4.72 8.73
C GLY A 73 15.71 -5.42 7.67
N LEU A 74 15.05 -4.63 6.81
CA LEU A 74 14.16 -5.15 5.78
C LEU A 74 14.93 -5.41 4.47
N PRO A 75 14.67 -6.54 3.78
CA PRO A 75 15.20 -6.74 2.44
C PRO A 75 14.67 -5.64 1.51
N HIS A 76 15.54 -5.11 0.63
CA HIS A 76 15.12 -4.02 -0.22
C HIS A 76 15.86 -3.99 -1.55
N ALA A 77 15.08 -3.83 -2.62
CA ALA A 77 15.55 -3.55 -3.96
C ALA A 77 14.46 -2.78 -4.72
N TRP A 78 14.86 -1.99 -5.73
CA TRP A 78 13.86 -1.39 -6.59
C TRP A 78 13.13 -2.47 -7.40
N PRO A 79 11.79 -2.40 -7.52
CA PRO A 79 10.99 -3.42 -8.19
C PRO A 79 11.41 -3.69 -9.64
N LYS A 80 11.40 -4.95 -10.04
CA LYS A 80 11.64 -5.39 -11.41
C LYS A 80 10.64 -6.47 -11.81
N PRO A 81 9.60 -6.12 -12.62
CA PRO A 81 9.31 -4.77 -13.17
C PRO A 81 8.84 -3.78 -12.12
N ASP A 82 8.88 -2.48 -12.42
CA ASP A 82 8.18 -1.45 -11.63
C ASP A 82 6.67 -1.72 -11.75
N PRO A 83 5.88 -1.66 -10.65
CA PRO A 83 4.43 -1.79 -10.70
C PRO A 83 3.72 -0.79 -11.63
N ILE A 84 4.35 0.30 -11.99
CA ILE A 84 3.88 1.22 -13.03
C ILE A 84 4.79 1.16 -14.25
N VAL A 85 4.20 1.23 -15.44
CA VAL A 85 4.94 1.43 -16.68
C VAL A 85 5.06 2.92 -16.95
N THR A 86 6.30 3.36 -17.21
CA THR A 86 6.61 4.75 -17.56
C THR A 86 6.97 4.82 -19.04
N ASP A 87 6.35 5.74 -19.76
CA ASP A 87 6.73 6.08 -21.12
C ASP A 87 8.10 6.77 -21.11
N MET A 88 9.06 6.19 -21.81
CA MET A 88 10.45 6.67 -21.81
C MET A 88 10.68 7.94 -22.64
N ASP A 89 9.73 8.28 -23.51
CA ASP A 89 9.81 9.48 -24.34
C ASP A 89 9.23 10.70 -23.61
N THR A 90 8.14 10.49 -22.88
CA THR A 90 7.43 11.55 -22.16
C THR A 90 7.75 11.62 -20.66
N PHE A 91 8.37 10.58 -20.11
CA PHE A 91 8.59 10.39 -18.67
C PHE A 91 7.30 10.42 -17.84
N GLN A 92 6.17 10.08 -18.44
CA GLN A 92 4.87 10.00 -17.77
C GLN A 92 4.46 8.53 -17.59
N ALA A 93 3.51 8.28 -16.69
CA ALA A 93 2.90 6.95 -16.60
C ALA A 93 2.21 6.64 -17.94
N SER A 94 2.52 5.47 -18.51
CA SER A 94 1.88 5.00 -19.75
C SER A 94 0.37 4.86 -19.56
N GLU A 95 -0.39 4.98 -20.64
CA GLU A 95 -1.84 4.72 -20.60
C GLU A 95 -2.14 3.28 -20.22
N GLU A 96 -1.33 2.33 -20.74
CA GLU A 96 -1.43 0.93 -20.38
C GLU A 96 -0.61 0.63 -19.13
N GLN A 97 -1.30 0.13 -18.09
CA GLN A 97 -0.73 -0.22 -16.80
C GLN A 97 -1.06 -1.68 -16.46
N PRO A 98 -0.27 -2.64 -16.93
CA PRO A 98 -0.60 -4.07 -16.80
C PRO A 98 -0.58 -4.59 -15.36
N TYR A 99 0.10 -3.90 -14.44
CA TYR A 99 0.33 -4.42 -13.10
C TYR A 99 -0.47 -3.70 -12.03
N ILE A 100 -0.41 -2.36 -12.00
CA ILE A 100 -0.85 -1.60 -10.83
C ILE A 100 -2.36 -1.70 -10.57
N TYR A 101 -3.19 -1.71 -11.61
CA TYR A 101 -4.64 -1.86 -11.43
C TYR A 101 -5.00 -3.21 -10.81
N ARG A 102 -4.40 -4.30 -11.33
CA ARG A 102 -4.60 -5.62 -10.73
C ARG A 102 -4.16 -5.69 -9.28
N LEU A 103 -2.98 -5.13 -8.93
CA LEU A 103 -2.47 -5.10 -7.56
C LEU A 103 -3.42 -4.35 -6.62
N VAL A 104 -3.95 -3.22 -7.07
CA VAL A 104 -4.87 -2.39 -6.28
C VAL A 104 -6.20 -3.11 -6.07
N HIS A 105 -6.78 -3.73 -7.12
CA HIS A 105 -8.02 -4.51 -7.01
C HIS A 105 -7.84 -5.74 -6.11
N LEU A 106 -6.73 -6.45 -6.23
CA LEU A 106 -6.40 -7.57 -5.34
C LEU A 106 -6.28 -7.11 -3.88
N GLY A 107 -5.71 -5.93 -3.64
CA GLY A 107 -5.66 -5.34 -2.30
C GLY A 107 -7.05 -5.01 -1.73
N VAL A 108 -7.96 -4.50 -2.57
CA VAL A 108 -9.38 -4.29 -2.21
C VAL A 108 -10.04 -5.63 -1.86
N GLU A 109 -9.87 -6.65 -2.70
CA GLU A 109 -10.45 -7.97 -2.46
C GLU A 109 -9.89 -8.63 -1.21
N ALA A 110 -8.59 -8.53 -0.99
CA ALA A 110 -7.96 -9.00 0.25
C ALA A 110 -8.57 -8.34 1.49
N ASN A 111 -8.83 -7.03 1.43
CA ASN A 111 -9.47 -6.31 2.53
C ASN A 111 -10.92 -6.74 2.74
N ARG A 112 -11.70 -6.95 1.67
CA ARG A 112 -13.07 -7.49 1.74
C ARG A 112 -13.12 -8.88 2.41
N ARG A 113 -12.04 -9.67 2.26
CA ARG A 113 -11.88 -10.98 2.92
C ARG A 113 -11.29 -10.89 4.33
N GLY A 114 -11.00 -9.71 4.86
CA GLY A 114 -10.45 -9.50 6.21
C GLY A 114 -8.95 -9.74 6.35
N HIS A 115 -8.21 -9.87 5.23
CA HIS A 115 -6.77 -10.15 5.17
C HIS A 115 -5.99 -9.05 4.44
N GLY A 116 -6.53 -7.83 4.36
CA GLY A 116 -5.94 -6.74 3.59
C GLY A 116 -4.52 -6.39 4.02
N LEU A 117 -4.28 -6.28 5.32
CA LEU A 117 -2.96 -5.89 5.85
C LEU A 117 -1.92 -6.99 5.63
N GLU A 118 -2.27 -8.25 5.89
CA GLU A 118 -1.40 -9.40 5.66
C GLU A 118 -1.01 -9.51 4.18
N TYR A 119 -1.99 -9.35 3.30
CA TYR A 119 -1.77 -9.35 1.86
C TYR A 119 -0.86 -8.20 1.42
N ALA A 120 -1.12 -6.98 1.93
CA ALA A 120 -0.28 -5.82 1.63
C ALA A 120 1.17 -6.03 2.07
N ALA A 121 1.38 -6.64 3.24
CA ALA A 121 2.71 -6.95 3.75
C ALA A 121 3.45 -7.97 2.86
N GLU A 122 2.80 -9.09 2.52
CA GLU A 122 3.40 -10.15 1.71
C GLU A 122 3.70 -9.69 0.27
N VAL A 123 2.75 -9.00 -0.37
CA VAL A 123 2.91 -8.54 -1.75
C VAL A 123 3.91 -7.38 -1.84
N SER A 124 3.90 -6.43 -0.91
CA SER A 124 4.91 -5.37 -0.95
C SER A 124 6.31 -5.88 -0.62
N ARG A 125 6.44 -6.90 0.26
CA ARG A 125 7.71 -7.61 0.48
C ARG A 125 8.17 -8.35 -0.77
N LEU A 126 7.26 -8.97 -1.51
CA LEU A 126 7.56 -9.58 -2.81
C LEU A 126 8.11 -8.54 -3.80
N ILE A 127 7.43 -7.40 -3.92
CA ILE A 127 7.75 -6.34 -4.88
C ILE A 127 9.06 -5.61 -4.52
N PHE A 128 9.22 -5.19 -3.26
CA PHE A 128 10.33 -4.35 -2.80
C PHE A 128 11.47 -5.14 -2.14
N GLY A 129 11.28 -6.42 -1.85
CA GLY A 129 12.27 -7.27 -1.18
C GLY A 129 13.32 -7.90 -2.10
N GLY A 130 13.31 -7.57 -3.40
CA GLY A 130 14.34 -8.01 -4.35
C GLY A 130 13.96 -9.22 -5.21
N THR A 131 12.69 -9.62 -5.25
CA THR A 131 12.23 -10.67 -6.16
C THR A 131 12.15 -10.10 -7.58
N GLU A 132 13.05 -10.55 -8.45
CA GLU A 132 12.97 -10.22 -9.87
C GLU A 132 11.82 -10.98 -10.53
N HIS A 133 11.14 -10.35 -11.51
CA HIS A 133 9.98 -10.93 -12.20
C HIS A 133 8.87 -11.38 -11.25
N TRP A 134 8.62 -10.58 -10.21
CA TRP A 134 7.58 -10.83 -9.21
C TRP A 134 6.16 -11.01 -9.82
N ASP A 135 5.96 -10.50 -11.04
CA ASP A 135 4.73 -10.56 -11.83
C ASP A 135 4.54 -11.90 -12.56
N GLN A 136 5.57 -12.77 -12.58
CA GLN A 136 5.59 -14.02 -13.33
C GLN A 136 5.53 -15.25 -12.41
N GLY A 137 5.24 -16.40 -13.02
CA GLY A 137 5.19 -17.67 -12.30
C GLY A 137 4.14 -17.68 -11.19
N ASP A 138 4.48 -18.24 -10.03
CA ASP A 138 3.61 -18.41 -8.87
C ASP A 138 3.91 -17.44 -7.71
N HIS A 139 4.74 -16.43 -7.92
CA HIS A 139 5.17 -15.49 -6.87
C HIS A 139 3.99 -14.79 -6.16
N LEU A 140 3.03 -14.26 -6.94
CA LEU A 140 1.84 -13.62 -6.37
C LEU A 140 0.92 -14.65 -5.67
N THR A 141 0.80 -15.86 -6.24
CA THR A 141 0.05 -16.95 -5.61
C THR A 141 0.62 -17.28 -4.25
N GLN A 142 1.93 -17.50 -4.18
CA GLN A 142 2.61 -17.79 -2.91
C GLN A 142 2.48 -16.65 -1.90
N ALA A 143 2.50 -15.39 -2.32
CA ALA A 143 2.29 -14.24 -1.44
C ALA A 143 0.85 -14.21 -0.91
N ALA A 144 -0.15 -14.48 -1.76
CA ALA A 144 -1.54 -14.59 -1.35
C ALA A 144 -1.76 -15.76 -0.37
N ASP A 145 -1.19 -16.93 -0.66
CA ASP A 145 -1.26 -18.12 0.22
C ASP A 145 -0.70 -17.82 1.61
N ARG A 146 0.44 -17.12 1.72
CA ARG A 146 1.00 -16.72 3.03
C ARG A 146 0.12 -15.73 3.77
N ALA A 147 -0.67 -14.94 3.06
CA ALA A 147 -1.68 -14.06 3.64
C ALA A 147 -3.01 -14.80 3.98
N GLY A 148 -3.10 -16.11 3.73
CA GLY A 148 -4.31 -16.91 3.95
C GLY A 148 -5.38 -16.75 2.87
N LEU A 149 -4.98 -16.37 1.65
CA LEU A 149 -5.88 -16.06 0.53
C LEU A 149 -5.59 -16.95 -0.69
N ASP A 150 -6.60 -17.26 -1.45
CA ASP A 150 -6.51 -17.94 -2.74
C ASP A 150 -6.56 -16.93 -3.89
N LEU A 151 -5.44 -16.74 -4.59
CA LEU A 151 -5.30 -15.74 -5.65
C LEU A 151 -6.28 -16.00 -6.81
N ALA A 152 -6.49 -17.26 -7.20
CA ALA A 152 -7.37 -17.58 -8.32
C ALA A 152 -8.83 -17.20 -8.01
N SER A 153 -9.28 -17.44 -6.78
CA SER A 153 -10.63 -17.03 -6.35
C SER A 153 -10.76 -15.50 -6.20
N MET A 154 -9.68 -14.80 -5.87
CA MET A 154 -9.66 -13.33 -5.84
C MET A 154 -9.77 -12.75 -7.26
N ASP A 155 -8.96 -13.24 -8.20
CA ASP A 155 -9.04 -12.84 -9.62
C ASP A 155 -10.44 -13.12 -10.21
N ALA A 156 -11.05 -14.26 -9.87
CA ALA A 156 -12.40 -14.59 -10.32
C ALA A 156 -13.46 -13.63 -9.75
N ALA A 157 -13.34 -13.23 -8.48
CA ALA A 157 -14.24 -12.26 -7.86
C ALA A 157 -14.11 -10.87 -8.53
N ILE A 158 -12.88 -10.42 -8.79
CA ILE A 158 -12.63 -9.17 -9.50
C ILE A 158 -13.19 -9.18 -10.91
N ALA A 159 -12.98 -10.29 -11.66
CA ALA A 159 -13.48 -10.44 -13.02
C ALA A 159 -15.01 -10.47 -13.10
N ALA A 160 -15.70 -10.89 -12.03
CA ALA A 160 -17.17 -10.95 -11.97
C ALA A 160 -17.83 -9.56 -11.84
N ASP A 161 -17.14 -8.58 -11.23
CA ASP A 161 -17.67 -7.21 -11.01
C ASP A 161 -16.56 -6.17 -10.91
N PRO A 162 -15.78 -5.95 -11.98
CA PRO A 162 -14.61 -5.05 -11.96
C PRO A 162 -14.98 -3.61 -11.60
N GLU A 163 -16.16 -3.15 -12.00
CA GLU A 163 -16.64 -1.79 -11.73
C GLU A 163 -16.75 -1.50 -10.22
N SER A 164 -17.12 -2.49 -9.40
CA SER A 164 -17.21 -2.30 -7.95
C SER A 164 -15.84 -2.08 -7.29
N TYR A 165 -14.78 -2.67 -7.86
CA TYR A 165 -13.40 -2.45 -7.38
C TYR A 165 -12.87 -1.08 -7.79
N GLU A 166 -13.14 -0.66 -9.03
CA GLU A 166 -12.79 0.69 -9.50
C GLU A 166 -13.44 1.76 -8.63
N LYS A 167 -14.75 1.65 -8.37
CA LYS A 167 -15.48 2.57 -7.48
C LYS A 167 -14.93 2.59 -6.06
N GLU A 168 -14.53 1.43 -5.51
CA GLU A 168 -13.94 1.38 -4.18
C GLU A 168 -12.57 2.05 -4.13
N VAL A 169 -11.75 1.89 -5.17
CA VAL A 169 -10.46 2.59 -5.30
C VAL A 169 -10.66 4.11 -5.39
N GLU A 170 -11.62 4.57 -6.18
CA GLU A 170 -11.98 5.99 -6.27
C GLU A 170 -12.47 6.54 -4.94
N LEU A 171 -13.30 5.77 -4.22
CA LEU A 171 -13.75 6.13 -2.87
C LEU A 171 -12.59 6.21 -1.88
N ASN A 172 -11.65 5.27 -1.92
CA ASN A 172 -10.45 5.29 -1.08
C ASN A 172 -9.60 6.55 -1.36
N GLN A 173 -9.44 6.93 -2.62
CA GLN A 173 -8.72 8.15 -3.01
C GLN A 173 -9.42 9.41 -2.48
N THR A 174 -10.74 9.47 -2.63
CA THR A 174 -11.56 10.55 -2.09
C THR A 174 -11.44 10.64 -0.57
N ASN A 175 -11.55 9.51 0.13
CA ASN A 175 -11.45 9.45 1.59
C ASN A 175 -10.07 9.85 2.10
N LEU A 176 -8.99 9.53 1.38
CA LEU A 176 -7.64 10.00 1.70
C LEU A 176 -7.56 11.53 1.67
N GLU A 177 -8.14 12.16 0.66
CA GLU A 177 -8.19 13.63 0.56
C GLU A 177 -9.08 14.24 1.63
N VAL A 178 -10.24 13.64 1.90
CA VAL A 178 -11.19 14.09 2.94
C VAL A 178 -10.57 14.00 4.33
N CYS A 179 -9.73 12.99 4.62
CA CYS A 179 -9.03 12.93 5.91
C CYS A 179 -7.90 13.96 6.05
N GLY A 180 -7.65 14.77 5.00
CA GLY A 180 -6.71 15.89 5.04
C GLY A 180 -5.31 15.56 4.51
N HIS A 181 -5.11 14.43 3.81
CA HIS A 181 -3.83 14.11 3.21
C HIS A 181 -3.96 13.49 1.81
N TRP A 182 -2.91 13.62 1.00
CA TRP A 182 -2.86 13.14 -0.39
C TRP A 182 -1.88 11.97 -0.62
N GLY A 183 -0.99 11.72 0.33
CA GLY A 183 0.11 10.76 0.21
C GLY A 183 -0.12 9.47 0.99
N VAL A 184 0.71 8.48 0.72
CA VAL A 184 0.68 7.16 1.37
C VAL A 184 2.08 6.74 1.84
N PRO A 185 2.18 5.91 2.90
CA PRO A 185 1.09 5.39 3.73
C PRO A 185 0.49 6.47 4.62
N THR A 186 -0.81 6.43 4.86
CA THR A 186 -1.48 7.29 5.84
C THR A 186 -2.45 6.45 6.66
N PHE A 187 -2.28 6.45 7.98
CA PHE A 187 -3.31 5.96 8.89
C PHE A 187 -4.33 7.07 9.13
N ASN A 188 -5.61 6.71 9.18
CA ASN A 188 -6.68 7.60 9.59
C ASN A 188 -7.32 7.05 10.86
N ILE A 189 -7.23 7.81 11.95
CA ILE A 189 -7.83 7.48 13.24
C ILE A 189 -8.88 8.56 13.56
N ASN A 190 -10.15 8.20 13.52
CA ASN A 190 -11.26 9.12 13.81
C ASN A 190 -11.22 10.43 12.99
N GLY A 191 -10.76 10.40 11.75
CA GLY A 191 -10.65 11.56 10.87
C GLY A 191 -9.31 12.29 10.93
N GLU A 192 -8.41 11.88 11.82
CA GLU A 192 -7.06 12.48 11.95
C GLU A 192 -6.02 11.66 11.16
N PRO A 193 -5.29 12.28 10.20
CA PRO A 193 -4.29 11.60 9.39
C PRO A 193 -2.93 11.51 10.08
N PHE A 194 -2.29 10.34 9.98
CA PHE A 194 -0.90 10.10 10.38
C PHE A 194 -0.13 9.63 9.15
N PHE A 195 0.50 10.57 8.46
CA PHE A 195 1.19 10.31 7.20
C PHE A 195 2.65 9.93 7.40
N GLY A 196 3.04 8.80 6.82
CA GLY A 196 4.41 8.33 6.76
C GLY A 196 4.63 7.01 7.52
N HIS A 197 5.57 6.19 7.01
CA HIS A 197 5.96 4.95 7.66
C HIS A 197 6.59 5.17 9.05
N ASP A 198 7.09 6.36 9.28
CA ASP A 198 7.75 6.81 10.51
C ASP A 198 6.77 7.38 11.55
N ARG A 199 5.45 7.25 11.32
CA ARG A 199 4.40 7.70 12.26
C ARG A 199 3.79 6.56 13.08
N VAL A 200 4.32 5.36 12.98
CA VAL A 200 3.84 4.19 13.76
C VAL A 200 3.85 4.47 15.26
N ASP A 201 4.91 5.12 15.76
CA ASP A 201 5.01 5.52 17.17
C ASP A 201 3.94 6.55 17.59
N SER A 202 3.64 7.50 16.70
CA SER A 202 2.59 8.49 16.92
C SER A 202 1.19 7.85 16.90
N VAL A 203 0.96 6.87 16.02
CA VAL A 203 -0.26 6.05 16.03
C VAL A 203 -0.38 5.27 17.34
N CYS A 204 0.68 4.58 17.76
CA CYS A 204 0.70 3.85 19.03
C CYS A 204 0.40 4.77 20.22
N PHE A 205 1.01 5.96 20.25
CA PHE A 205 0.78 6.95 21.30
C PHE A 205 -0.69 7.39 21.37
N GLU A 206 -1.34 7.61 20.22
CA GLU A 206 -2.75 7.96 20.18
C GLU A 206 -3.64 6.81 20.66
N LEU A 207 -3.33 5.57 20.24
CA LEU A 207 -4.05 4.38 20.69
C LEU A 207 -3.88 4.12 22.20
N ASP A 208 -2.71 4.43 22.76
CA ASP A 208 -2.47 4.35 24.21
C ASP A 208 -3.33 5.37 24.98
N LYS A 209 -3.46 6.60 24.48
CA LYS A 209 -4.36 7.61 25.06
C LYS A 209 -5.83 7.16 25.06
N LEU A 210 -6.22 6.41 24.02
CA LEU A 210 -7.58 5.84 23.92
C LEU A 210 -7.77 4.58 24.77
N GLY A 211 -6.70 4.07 25.41
CA GLY A 211 -6.76 2.88 26.27
C GLY A 211 -6.96 1.58 25.50
N LEU A 212 -6.51 1.53 24.24
CA LEU A 212 -6.77 0.40 23.33
C LEU A 212 -5.64 -0.64 23.32
N ARG A 213 -4.57 -0.46 24.10
CA ARG A 213 -3.51 -1.46 24.22
C ARG A 213 -4.05 -2.74 24.85
N ARG A 214 -3.79 -3.88 24.25
CA ARG A 214 -4.11 -5.19 24.82
C ARG A 214 -3.21 -5.48 26.02
N PRO A 215 -3.73 -6.19 27.04
CA PRO A 215 -2.97 -6.56 28.21
C PRO A 215 -1.79 -7.51 27.92
#